data_24f75e77ba283537cd63a51252b4471b
#
_entry.id   24f75e77ba283537cd63a51252b4471b
#
_cell.length_a   1.000
_cell.length_b   1.000
_cell.length_c   1.000
_cell.angle_alpha   90.00
_cell.angle_beta   90.00
_cell.angle_gamma   90.00
#
_symmetry.space_group_name_H-M   'P 1'
#
loop_
_entity.id
_entity.type
_entity.pdbx_description
1 polymer ?
#
loop_
_entity_poly.entity_id
_entity_poly.type
_entity_poly.pdbx_seq_one_letter_code
_entity_poly.pdbx_strand_id
1 'polypeptide(L)'
;MNIIGNKVLLRAIEESDLASFHAWGNDPKLWGLLGGWHFPASFASTRAWLEKIQSDPLNVRLAITTEENGLVGLANLLDIDWKNKHAFHGMMLGNPNVRGKGIGYDVVMSIMRYAFDELGFIRLDGSMIESNKASIAFYCGKCGWKEEGRQRNWYYRNGRYWDRLMVGVTREDYDVLIQKTKYWSEKK
;
A
#
# COMPACT_ATOMS: atom_id res chain seq x y z
N MET A 1 -12.11 -9.51 10.19
CA MET A 1 -11.00 -10.50 10.11
C MET A 1 -9.70 -9.74 9.86
N ASN A 2 -8.65 -10.01 10.63
CA ASN A 2 -7.33 -9.42 10.40
C ASN A 2 -6.55 -10.24 9.37
N ILE A 3 -5.67 -9.59 8.59
CA ILE A 3 -4.80 -10.26 7.63
C ILE A 3 -3.44 -10.43 8.30
N ILE A 4 -3.01 -11.68 8.46
CA ILE A 4 -1.79 -12.03 9.19
C ILE A 4 -0.66 -12.30 8.19
N GLY A 5 0.41 -11.52 8.25
CA GLY A 5 1.66 -11.75 7.54
C GLY A 5 2.67 -12.54 8.40
N ASN A 6 3.91 -12.63 7.92
CA ASN A 6 5.01 -13.23 8.67
C ASN A 6 5.59 -12.27 9.74
N LYS A 7 5.43 -10.97 9.55
CA LYS A 7 5.98 -9.88 10.39
C LYS A 7 4.94 -8.82 10.71
N VAL A 8 3.83 -8.80 9.98
CA VAL A 8 2.82 -7.75 10.09
C VAL A 8 1.44 -8.33 10.39
N LEU A 9 0.63 -7.51 11.04
CA LEU A 9 -0.80 -7.67 11.15
C LEU A 9 -1.45 -6.48 10.45
N LEU A 10 -2.30 -6.74 9.46
CA LEU A 10 -3.12 -5.72 8.81
C LEU A 10 -4.53 -5.81 9.41
N ARG A 11 -4.97 -4.72 10.01
CA ARG A 11 -6.25 -4.64 10.73
C ARG A 11 -7.05 -3.41 10.35
N ALA A 12 -8.28 -3.35 10.78
CA ALA A 12 -9.06 -2.12 10.70
C ALA A 12 -8.33 -0.96 11.39
N ILE A 13 -8.56 0.26 10.88
CA ILE A 13 -8.06 1.48 11.50
C ILE A 13 -8.98 1.85 12.66
N GLU A 14 -8.39 2.12 13.82
CA GLU A 14 -9.08 2.51 15.04
C GLU A 14 -8.88 4.00 15.34
N GLU A 15 -9.75 4.56 16.18
CA GLU A 15 -9.64 5.97 16.59
C GLU A 15 -8.29 6.27 17.29
N SER A 16 -7.74 5.30 18.01
CA SER A 16 -6.41 5.40 18.64
C SER A 16 -5.26 5.59 17.64
N ASP A 17 -5.45 5.27 16.36
CA ASP A 17 -4.45 5.40 15.31
C ASP A 17 -4.39 6.84 14.73
N LEU A 18 -5.43 7.65 14.96
CA LEU A 18 -5.60 8.96 14.32
C LEU A 18 -4.43 9.90 14.53
N ALA A 19 -3.82 9.91 15.71
CA ALA A 19 -2.67 10.77 16.00
C ALA A 19 -1.51 10.49 15.05
N SER A 20 -1.22 9.21 14.78
CA SER A 20 -0.16 8.81 13.84
C SER A 20 -0.52 9.14 12.41
N PHE A 21 -1.76 8.87 11.97
CA PHE A 21 -2.20 9.22 10.61
C PHE A 21 -2.21 10.73 10.38
N HIS A 22 -2.61 11.51 11.38
CA HIS A 22 -2.55 12.97 11.30
C HIS A 22 -1.11 13.46 11.16
N ALA A 23 -0.18 12.92 11.96
CA ALA A 23 1.23 13.28 11.86
C ALA A 23 1.82 12.91 10.48
N TRP A 24 1.55 11.70 9.98
CA TRP A 24 2.03 11.26 8.67
C TRP A 24 1.38 12.01 7.51
N GLY A 25 0.09 12.34 7.61
CA GLY A 25 -0.63 13.15 6.62
C GLY A 25 -0.11 14.58 6.50
N ASN A 26 0.62 15.07 7.50
CA ASN A 26 1.24 16.40 7.52
C ASN A 26 2.79 16.35 7.38
N ASP A 27 3.39 15.17 7.13
CA ASP A 27 4.84 15.05 6.93
C ASP A 27 5.25 15.33 5.48
N PRO A 28 5.95 16.47 5.21
CA PRO A 28 6.38 16.82 3.84
C PRO A 28 7.30 15.77 3.20
N LYS A 29 8.06 15.01 3.99
CA LYS A 29 8.97 13.97 3.48
C LYS A 29 8.19 12.78 2.92
N LEU A 30 7.06 12.42 3.55
CA LEU A 30 6.18 11.39 3.04
C LEU A 30 5.43 11.86 1.79
N TRP A 31 4.97 13.12 1.75
CA TRP A 31 4.26 13.66 0.60
C TRP A 31 5.06 13.64 -0.70
N GLY A 32 6.36 13.90 -0.60
CA GLY A 32 7.26 13.88 -1.76
C GLY A 32 7.30 12.52 -2.45
N LEU A 33 6.95 11.44 -1.74
CA LEU A 33 7.01 10.07 -2.22
C LEU A 33 5.63 9.50 -2.60
N LEU A 34 4.54 10.16 -2.18
CA LEU A 34 3.18 9.69 -2.38
C LEU A 34 2.47 10.47 -3.49
N GLY A 35 1.61 9.77 -4.23
CA GLY A 35 0.79 10.38 -5.29
C GLY A 35 -0.44 11.15 -4.79
N GLY A 36 -0.72 11.12 -3.49
CA GLY A 36 -1.98 11.57 -2.91
C GLY A 36 -2.05 13.06 -2.58
N TRP A 37 -2.87 13.35 -1.59
CA TRP A 37 -3.23 14.68 -1.12
C TRP A 37 -2.04 15.46 -0.54
N HIS A 38 -1.97 16.78 -0.80
CA HIS A 38 -0.81 17.63 -0.46
C HIS A 38 -1.16 18.91 0.29
N PHE A 39 -2.34 18.99 0.88
CA PHE A 39 -2.73 20.13 1.70
C PHE A 39 -2.65 19.77 3.18
N PRO A 40 -2.27 20.72 4.05
CA PRO A 40 -2.30 20.50 5.49
C PRO A 40 -3.67 20.04 5.95
N ALA A 41 -3.71 18.99 6.74
CA ALA A 41 -4.94 18.44 7.29
C ALA A 41 -5.07 18.79 8.77
N SER A 42 -6.24 19.29 9.19
CA SER A 42 -6.56 19.46 10.61
C SER A 42 -6.84 18.09 11.26
N PHE A 43 -6.75 18.01 12.58
CA PHE A 43 -7.12 16.77 13.28
C PHE A 43 -8.61 16.43 13.07
N ALA A 44 -9.47 17.45 12.99
CA ALA A 44 -10.89 17.27 12.69
C ALA A 44 -11.11 16.65 11.30
N SER A 45 -10.37 17.09 10.27
CA SER A 45 -10.45 16.48 8.93
C SER A 45 -9.89 15.06 8.89
N THR A 46 -8.89 14.75 9.71
CA THR A 46 -8.39 13.36 9.85
C THR A 46 -9.44 12.45 10.49
N ARG A 47 -10.18 12.93 11.48
CA ARG A 47 -11.31 12.20 12.09
C ARG A 47 -12.44 11.97 11.09
N ALA A 48 -12.87 13.01 10.39
CA ALA A 48 -13.89 12.89 9.35
C ALA A 48 -13.49 11.93 8.21
N TRP A 49 -12.19 11.88 7.89
CA TRP A 49 -11.66 10.87 6.96
C TRP A 49 -11.85 9.44 7.50
N LEU A 50 -11.57 9.19 8.79
CA LEU A 50 -11.78 7.87 9.39
C LEU A 50 -13.26 7.45 9.33
N GLU A 51 -14.18 8.34 9.70
CA GLU A 51 -15.62 8.08 9.63
C GLU A 51 -16.05 7.71 8.20
N LYS A 52 -15.54 8.44 7.21
CA LYS A 52 -15.86 8.19 5.80
C LYS A 52 -15.37 6.82 5.31
N ILE A 53 -14.15 6.41 5.68
CA ILE A 53 -13.57 5.15 5.18
C ILE A 53 -14.20 3.90 5.79
N GLN A 54 -14.82 4.00 6.96
CA GLN A 54 -15.48 2.87 7.64
C GLN A 54 -16.73 2.38 6.91
N SER A 55 -17.38 3.23 6.12
CA SER A 55 -18.59 2.91 5.37
C SER A 55 -18.39 2.73 3.87
N ASP A 56 -17.15 2.70 3.40
CA ASP A 56 -16.82 2.65 1.98
C ASP A 56 -16.57 1.20 1.50
N PRO A 57 -17.54 0.57 0.78
CA PRO A 57 -17.41 -0.83 0.38
C PRO A 57 -16.46 -1.06 -0.80
N LEU A 58 -16.03 0.02 -1.47
CA LEU A 58 -15.12 -0.05 -2.62
C LEU A 58 -13.68 0.28 -2.27
N ASN A 59 -13.44 0.66 -1.01
CA ASN A 59 -12.12 1.09 -0.60
C ASN A 59 -11.77 0.52 0.78
N VAL A 60 -10.98 -0.53 0.80
CA VAL A 60 -10.46 -1.13 2.04
C VAL A 60 -9.17 -0.44 2.43
N ARG A 61 -9.11 0.08 3.66
CA ARG A 61 -7.91 0.69 4.24
C ARG A 61 -7.57 0.01 5.55
N LEU A 62 -6.31 -0.38 5.68
CA LEU A 62 -5.83 -1.22 6.78
C LEU A 62 -4.64 -0.56 7.47
N ALA A 63 -4.69 -0.53 8.78
CA ALA A 63 -3.54 -0.20 9.60
C ALA A 63 -2.51 -1.33 9.50
N ILE A 64 -1.26 -0.98 9.24
CA ILE A 64 -0.13 -1.91 9.28
C ILE A 64 0.45 -1.86 10.68
N THR A 65 0.44 -2.99 11.38
CA THR A 65 1.03 -3.10 12.71
C THR A 65 2.09 -4.20 12.75
N THR A 66 3.06 -4.05 13.64
CA THR A 66 4.05 -5.06 13.99
C THR A 66 4.05 -5.26 15.50
N GLU A 67 4.46 -6.43 15.97
CA GLU A 67 4.54 -6.74 17.40
C GLU A 67 5.49 -5.76 18.13
N GLU A 68 6.64 -5.48 17.53
CA GLU A 68 7.69 -4.63 18.12
C GLU A 68 7.34 -3.13 18.13
N ASN A 69 6.71 -2.63 17.04
CA ASN A 69 6.59 -1.17 16.82
C ASN A 69 5.14 -0.67 16.81
N GLY A 70 4.16 -1.52 17.10
CA GLY A 70 2.75 -1.16 16.99
C GLY A 70 2.37 -0.71 15.58
N LEU A 71 1.63 0.40 15.48
CA LEU A 71 1.22 0.99 14.20
C LEU A 71 2.42 1.57 13.45
N VAL A 72 2.63 1.14 12.20
CA VAL A 72 3.78 1.54 11.37
C VAL A 72 3.40 2.11 10.00
N GLY A 73 2.15 1.99 9.58
CA GLY A 73 1.75 2.45 8.25
C GLY A 73 0.29 2.16 7.89
N LEU A 74 0.02 2.32 6.61
CA LEU A 74 -1.29 2.13 5.97
C LEU A 74 -1.12 1.28 4.71
N ALA A 75 -2.00 0.32 4.50
CA ALA A 75 -2.15 -0.41 3.24
C ALA A 75 -3.58 -0.27 2.72
N ASN A 76 -3.73 -0.27 1.39
CA ASN A 76 -5.03 -0.04 0.75
C ASN A 76 -5.31 -1.08 -0.33
N LEU A 77 -6.62 -1.40 -0.48
CA LEU A 77 -7.23 -1.84 -1.74
C LEU A 77 -8.30 -0.81 -2.07
N LEU A 78 -8.14 -0.07 -3.15
CA LEU A 78 -9.00 1.04 -3.57
C LEU A 78 -9.65 0.72 -4.90
N ASP A 79 -10.76 1.42 -5.19
CA ASP A 79 -11.47 1.31 -6.46
C ASP A 79 -11.75 -0.16 -6.81
N ILE A 80 -12.24 -0.92 -5.81
CA ILE A 80 -12.51 -2.34 -5.96
C ILE A 80 -13.61 -2.57 -7.01
N ASP A 81 -13.26 -3.24 -8.09
CA ASP A 81 -14.20 -3.72 -9.08
C ASP A 81 -14.56 -5.19 -8.82
N TRP A 82 -15.66 -5.41 -8.12
CA TRP A 82 -16.13 -6.75 -7.77
C TRP A 82 -16.55 -7.60 -8.97
N LYS A 83 -16.96 -6.95 -10.08
CA LYS A 83 -17.35 -7.64 -11.30
C LYS A 83 -16.13 -8.12 -12.07
N ASN A 84 -15.16 -7.24 -12.29
CA ASN A 84 -13.95 -7.53 -13.06
C ASN A 84 -12.80 -8.07 -12.18
N LYS A 85 -13.03 -8.16 -10.85
CA LYS A 85 -12.13 -8.80 -9.89
C LYS A 85 -10.73 -8.19 -9.84
N HIS A 86 -10.67 -6.87 -9.71
CA HIS A 86 -9.41 -6.14 -9.51
C HIS A 86 -9.56 -4.97 -8.53
N ALA A 87 -8.43 -4.45 -8.06
CA ALA A 87 -8.37 -3.27 -7.21
C ALA A 87 -7.03 -2.54 -7.40
N PHE A 88 -7.01 -1.27 -7.01
CA PHE A 88 -5.76 -0.50 -6.89
C PHE A 88 -5.15 -0.72 -5.51
N HIS A 89 -3.87 -1.10 -5.47
CA HIS A 89 -3.10 -1.23 -4.23
C HIS A 89 -2.18 -0.05 -4.02
N GLY A 90 -2.16 0.44 -2.78
CA GLY A 90 -1.20 1.42 -2.29
C GLY A 90 -0.74 1.10 -0.88
N MET A 91 0.45 1.55 -0.53
CA MET A 91 1.03 1.37 0.80
C MET A 91 1.85 2.59 1.20
N MET A 92 1.82 2.91 2.49
CA MET A 92 2.69 3.91 3.12
C MET A 92 3.26 3.34 4.42
N LEU A 93 4.57 3.40 4.59
CA LEU A 93 5.23 3.17 5.88
C LEU A 93 5.56 4.54 6.49
N GLY A 94 4.74 4.94 7.46
CA GLY A 94 4.86 6.22 8.16
C GLY A 94 5.98 6.22 9.19
N ASN A 95 6.23 5.08 9.85
CA ASN A 95 7.35 4.95 10.79
C ASN A 95 8.65 4.68 10.01
N PRO A 96 9.64 5.60 10.03
CA PRO A 96 10.88 5.41 9.29
C PRO A 96 11.75 4.27 9.83
N ASN A 97 11.62 3.91 11.10
CA ASN A 97 12.46 2.92 11.78
C ASN A 97 12.21 1.47 11.31
N VAL A 98 11.12 1.23 10.58
CA VAL A 98 10.80 -0.11 10.04
C VAL A 98 11.27 -0.31 8.60
N ARG A 99 11.84 0.73 7.97
CA ARG A 99 12.34 0.63 6.60
C ARG A 99 13.58 -0.27 6.53
N GLY A 100 13.71 -1.02 5.44
CA GLY A 100 14.82 -1.96 5.25
C GLY A 100 14.70 -3.29 6.04
N LYS A 101 13.73 -3.43 6.96
CA LYS A 101 13.52 -4.62 7.80
C LYS A 101 12.61 -5.69 7.17
N GLY A 102 12.23 -5.53 5.90
CA GLY A 102 11.34 -6.46 5.18
C GLY A 102 9.85 -6.29 5.49
N ILE A 103 9.46 -5.29 6.31
CA ILE A 103 8.07 -5.03 6.68
C ILE A 103 7.22 -4.73 5.44
N GLY A 104 7.67 -3.81 4.56
CA GLY A 104 6.93 -3.49 3.33
C GLY A 104 6.73 -4.71 2.42
N TYR A 105 7.73 -5.60 2.35
CA TYR A 105 7.62 -6.83 1.56
C TYR A 105 6.53 -7.75 2.13
N ASP A 106 6.50 -7.94 3.45
CA ASP A 106 5.48 -8.75 4.10
C ASP A 106 4.07 -8.15 3.95
N VAL A 107 3.94 -6.82 3.98
CA VAL A 107 2.66 -6.13 3.70
C VAL A 107 2.17 -6.45 2.28
N VAL A 108 3.02 -6.26 1.25
CA VAL A 108 2.63 -6.49 -0.14
C VAL A 108 2.29 -7.97 -0.38
N MET A 109 3.08 -8.90 0.16
CA MET A 109 2.79 -10.33 0.08
C MET A 109 1.47 -10.69 0.76
N SER A 110 1.17 -10.09 1.92
CA SER A 110 -0.08 -10.31 2.65
C SER A 110 -1.30 -9.76 1.91
N ILE A 111 -1.17 -8.58 1.31
CA ILE A 111 -2.24 -7.99 0.48
C ILE A 111 -2.48 -8.83 -0.79
N MET A 112 -1.41 -9.26 -1.47
CA MET A 112 -1.54 -10.12 -2.66
C MET A 112 -2.22 -11.45 -2.30
N ARG A 113 -1.79 -12.10 -1.21
CA ARG A 113 -2.45 -13.33 -0.74
C ARG A 113 -3.92 -13.11 -0.45
N TYR A 114 -4.26 -12.07 0.29
CA TYR A 114 -5.64 -11.74 0.60
C TYR A 114 -6.48 -11.45 -0.64
N ALA A 115 -5.96 -10.64 -1.55
CA ALA A 115 -6.67 -10.28 -2.77
C ALA A 115 -6.88 -11.49 -3.70
N PHE A 116 -5.85 -12.30 -3.90
CA PHE A 116 -5.90 -13.41 -4.85
C PHE A 116 -6.53 -14.68 -4.27
N ASP A 117 -6.17 -15.04 -3.04
CA ASP A 117 -6.61 -16.32 -2.45
C ASP A 117 -7.96 -16.21 -1.73
N GLU A 118 -8.25 -15.06 -1.08
CA GLU A 118 -9.49 -14.90 -0.30
C GLU A 118 -10.58 -14.15 -1.09
N LEU A 119 -10.24 -13.06 -1.80
CA LEU A 119 -11.23 -12.28 -2.56
C LEU A 119 -11.41 -12.77 -4.00
N GLY A 120 -10.53 -13.65 -4.49
CA GLY A 120 -10.58 -14.19 -5.84
C GLY A 120 -10.32 -13.13 -6.92
N PHE A 121 -9.50 -12.11 -6.63
CA PHE A 121 -9.12 -11.12 -7.63
C PHE A 121 -8.18 -11.75 -8.67
N ILE A 122 -8.17 -11.18 -9.87
CA ILE A 122 -7.31 -11.63 -10.98
C ILE A 122 -6.11 -10.72 -11.16
N ARG A 123 -6.19 -9.46 -10.67
CA ARG A 123 -5.09 -8.49 -10.73
C ARG A 123 -5.16 -7.44 -9.62
N LEU A 124 -4.01 -6.86 -9.33
CA LEU A 124 -3.89 -5.60 -8.60
C LEU A 124 -3.16 -4.58 -9.45
N ASP A 125 -3.64 -3.35 -9.39
CA ASP A 125 -3.05 -2.18 -10.02
C ASP A 125 -2.30 -1.34 -8.99
N GLY A 126 -1.32 -0.57 -9.44
CA GLY A 126 -0.62 0.40 -8.60
C GLY A 126 -0.01 1.51 -9.45
N SER A 127 0.45 2.54 -8.79
CA SER A 127 1.21 3.58 -9.47
C SER A 127 2.25 4.23 -8.57
N MET A 128 3.30 4.76 -9.19
CA MET A 128 4.41 5.40 -8.51
C MET A 128 4.84 6.67 -9.21
N ILE A 129 5.35 7.63 -8.44
CA ILE A 129 6.04 8.79 -9.01
C ILE A 129 7.36 8.31 -9.57
N GLU A 130 7.71 8.72 -10.77
CA GLU A 130 8.97 8.34 -11.43
C GLU A 130 10.23 8.62 -10.59
N SER A 131 10.20 9.66 -9.76
CA SER A 131 11.30 10.00 -8.85
C SER A 131 11.47 9.01 -7.69
N ASN A 132 10.43 8.23 -7.34
CA ASN A 132 10.50 7.27 -6.24
C ASN A 132 11.16 5.95 -6.68
N LYS A 133 12.46 6.02 -7.00
CA LYS A 133 13.24 4.88 -7.49
C LYS A 133 13.24 3.69 -6.51
N ALA A 134 13.17 3.98 -5.21
CA ALA A 134 13.10 2.94 -4.17
C ALA A 134 11.81 2.12 -4.28
N SER A 135 10.66 2.78 -4.47
CA SER A 135 9.37 2.10 -4.66
C SER A 135 9.35 1.28 -5.95
N ILE A 136 9.88 1.84 -7.05
CA ILE A 136 9.96 1.14 -8.34
C ILE A 136 10.81 -0.13 -8.21
N ALA A 137 12.01 -0.02 -7.67
CA ALA A 137 12.89 -1.18 -7.45
C ALA A 137 12.28 -2.21 -6.49
N PHE A 138 11.50 -1.75 -5.52
CA PHE A 138 10.82 -2.61 -4.57
C PHE A 138 9.68 -3.39 -5.23
N TYR A 139 8.71 -2.72 -5.86
CA TYR A 139 7.56 -3.38 -6.48
C TYR A 139 7.97 -4.21 -7.69
N CYS A 140 8.69 -3.62 -8.65
CA CYS A 140 9.05 -4.31 -9.89
C CYS A 140 10.23 -5.28 -9.71
N GLY A 141 11.17 -4.96 -8.81
CA GLY A 141 12.34 -5.82 -8.60
C GLY A 141 12.15 -6.95 -7.60
N LYS A 142 11.30 -6.76 -6.57
CA LYS A 142 11.14 -7.74 -5.47
C LYS A 142 9.76 -8.37 -5.38
N CYS A 143 8.69 -7.60 -5.65
CA CYS A 143 7.32 -8.05 -5.42
C CYS A 143 6.64 -8.64 -6.67
N GLY A 144 7.35 -8.78 -7.78
CA GLY A 144 6.85 -9.42 -9.00
C GLY A 144 5.90 -8.55 -9.83
N TRP A 145 5.76 -7.25 -9.49
CA TRP A 145 4.95 -6.31 -10.25
C TRP A 145 5.64 -5.92 -11.55
N LYS A 146 4.87 -5.55 -12.57
CA LYS A 146 5.35 -5.15 -13.88
C LYS A 146 4.96 -3.71 -14.20
N GLU A 147 5.85 -2.94 -14.84
CA GLU A 147 5.49 -1.66 -15.45
C GLU A 147 4.62 -1.92 -16.67
N GLU A 148 3.44 -1.30 -16.71
CA GLU A 148 2.45 -1.48 -17.78
C GLU A 148 2.23 -0.22 -18.59
N GLY A 149 2.74 0.90 -18.11
CA GLY A 149 2.62 2.16 -18.83
C GLY A 149 3.12 3.37 -18.07
N ARG A 150 3.05 4.52 -18.75
CA ARG A 150 3.54 5.77 -18.23
C ARG A 150 2.62 6.91 -18.62
N GLN A 151 2.20 7.71 -17.64
CA GLN A 151 1.44 8.94 -17.84
C GLN A 151 2.39 10.14 -17.65
N ARG A 152 2.65 10.86 -18.74
CA ARG A 152 3.62 11.95 -18.74
C ARG A 152 3.11 13.17 -17.96
N ASN A 153 4.03 13.87 -17.24
CA ASN A 153 3.76 15.13 -16.56
C ASN A 153 2.58 15.07 -15.56
N TRP A 154 2.42 13.97 -14.87
CA TRP A 154 1.27 13.73 -13.99
C TRP A 154 1.39 14.41 -12.63
N TYR A 155 2.58 14.38 -12.04
CA TYR A 155 2.83 14.94 -10.71
C TYR A 155 3.69 16.19 -10.76
N TYR A 156 3.25 17.26 -10.12
CA TYR A 156 4.07 18.45 -9.92
C TYR A 156 4.72 18.39 -8.55
N ARG A 157 6.06 18.32 -8.49
CA ARG A 157 6.85 18.27 -7.25
C ARG A 157 8.17 19.01 -7.43
N ASN A 158 8.54 19.82 -6.43
CA ASN A 158 9.83 20.52 -6.41
C ASN A 158 10.09 21.33 -7.70
N GLY A 159 9.09 22.09 -8.15
CA GLY A 159 9.20 23.00 -9.29
C GLY A 159 9.16 22.34 -10.67
N ARG A 160 8.90 21.01 -10.77
CA ARG A 160 8.83 20.33 -12.06
C ARG A 160 7.76 19.24 -12.09
N TYR A 161 7.42 18.82 -13.31
CA TYR A 161 6.54 17.68 -13.53
C TYR A 161 7.32 16.36 -13.56
N TRP A 162 6.66 15.30 -13.07
CA TRP A 162 7.14 13.94 -13.04
C TRP A 162 6.09 13.02 -13.64
N ASP A 163 6.54 11.97 -14.29
CA ASP A 163 5.65 10.96 -14.82
C ASP A 163 5.06 10.08 -13.70
N ARG A 164 3.87 9.54 -13.97
CA ARG A 164 3.26 8.46 -13.20
C ARG A 164 3.54 7.15 -13.91
N LEU A 165 4.25 6.24 -13.25
CA LEU A 165 4.39 4.88 -13.70
C LEU A 165 3.17 4.07 -13.27
N MET A 166 2.56 3.39 -14.21
CA MET A 166 1.49 2.43 -13.97
C MET A 166 2.12 1.05 -13.83
N VAL A 167 1.77 0.33 -12.78
CA VAL A 167 2.28 -1.01 -12.52
C VAL A 167 1.12 -1.94 -12.19
N GLY A 168 1.27 -3.22 -12.48
CA GLY A 168 0.28 -4.23 -12.19
C GLY A 168 0.93 -5.56 -11.81
N VAL A 169 0.17 -6.40 -11.13
CA VAL A 169 0.49 -7.78 -10.83
C VAL A 169 -0.75 -8.62 -11.04
N THR A 170 -0.65 -9.71 -11.80
CA THR A 170 -1.74 -10.66 -12.01
C THR A 170 -1.67 -11.81 -11.01
N ARG A 171 -2.74 -12.58 -10.92
CA ARG A 171 -2.76 -13.83 -10.17
C ARG A 171 -1.62 -14.77 -10.60
N GLU A 172 -1.39 -14.89 -11.89
CA GLU A 172 -0.33 -15.75 -12.45
C GLU A 172 1.07 -15.26 -12.02
N ASP A 173 1.31 -13.93 -12.05
CA ASP A 173 2.57 -13.35 -11.58
C ASP A 173 2.82 -13.67 -10.09
N TYR A 174 1.76 -13.59 -9.28
CA TYR A 174 1.82 -13.95 -7.86
C TYR A 174 2.14 -15.44 -7.67
N ASP A 175 1.47 -16.33 -8.41
CA ASP A 175 1.72 -17.78 -8.32
C ASP A 175 3.16 -18.14 -8.67
N VAL A 176 3.72 -17.53 -9.72
CA VAL A 176 5.14 -17.67 -10.09
C VAL A 176 6.05 -17.16 -8.97
N LEU A 177 5.74 -16.00 -8.39
CA LEU A 177 6.52 -15.43 -7.29
C LEU A 177 6.51 -16.36 -6.06
N ILE A 178 5.34 -16.90 -5.68
CA ILE A 178 5.23 -17.81 -4.54
C ILE A 178 5.97 -19.13 -4.77
N GLN A 179 5.87 -19.70 -5.96
CA GLN A 179 6.62 -20.91 -6.32
C GLN A 179 8.13 -20.70 -6.22
N LYS A 180 8.61 -19.54 -6.66
CA LYS A 180 10.04 -19.19 -6.63
C LYS A 180 10.54 -18.92 -5.22
N THR A 181 9.79 -18.14 -4.45
CA THR A 181 10.24 -17.62 -3.15
C THR A 181 9.92 -18.54 -1.98
N LYS A 182 8.92 -19.40 -2.14
CA LYS A 182 8.37 -20.23 -1.05
C LYS A 182 7.95 -19.40 0.17
N TYR A 183 7.46 -18.16 -0.06
CA TYR A 183 7.30 -17.16 1.00
C TYR A 183 6.34 -17.60 2.11
N TRP A 184 5.28 -18.33 1.76
CA TRP A 184 4.29 -18.85 2.70
C TRP A 184 4.55 -20.29 3.16
N SER A 185 5.64 -20.92 2.69
CA SER A 185 6.02 -22.22 3.20
C SER A 185 6.41 -22.06 4.67
N GLU A 186 5.83 -22.85 5.53
CA GLU A 186 5.92 -22.75 6.98
C GLU A 186 7.34 -22.52 7.48
N LYS A 187 7.49 -21.52 8.33
CA LYS A 187 8.57 -21.52 9.29
C LYS A 187 8.23 -22.64 10.29
N LYS A 188 8.91 -23.80 10.13
CA LYS A 188 8.95 -24.82 11.17
C LYS A 188 9.53 -24.25 12.45
#